data_05907ee1e117e5a70ba575608c419b1d
#
_entry.id   05907ee1e117e5a70ba575608c419b1d
#
_cell.length_a   1.000
_cell.length_b   1.000
_cell.length_c   1.000
_cell.angle_alpha   90.00
_cell.angle_beta   90.00
_cell.angle_gamma   90.00
#
_symmetry.space_group_name_H-M   'P 1'
#
loop_
_entity.id
_entity.type
_entity.pdbx_description
1 polymer ?
#
loop_
_entity_poly.entity_id
_entity_poly.type
_entity_poly.pdbx_seq_one_letter_code
_entity_poly.pdbx_strand_id
1 'polypeptide(L)'
;MHLLIVSCTPRAKEKSNTDKILDELKKGYEYNGNTTETLYLYKRNEWESIREKFYENDNILFALPLYVECIPGIMAEFLETLKPKQNCNTKIGFLLQSGFAEASQLRCCESYLETLPSLLGCEYNGTLLKGNMFAVSFIGSKMGKQMVEPFYNMGKYYAQNNYFNKEVVNDFAKPEYFSKKEIFLSNVVSPLNKLFMKGFAKKLGCKGSLNDKPYQNYIKR
;
A
#
# COMPACT_ATOMS: atom_id res chain seq x y z
N MET A 1 1.81 -2.94 23.51
CA MET A 1 0.65 -2.34 22.83
C MET A 1 0.10 -3.31 21.79
N HIS A 2 -1.20 -3.20 21.46
CA HIS A 2 -1.82 -3.99 20.41
C HIS A 2 -2.09 -3.10 19.19
N LEU A 3 -1.92 -3.63 17.96
CA LEU A 3 -2.20 -2.96 16.71
C LEU A 3 -3.15 -3.82 15.87
N LEU A 4 -4.34 -3.31 15.62
CA LEU A 4 -5.25 -3.90 14.65
C LEU A 4 -4.84 -3.46 13.24
N ILE A 5 -4.58 -4.41 12.36
CA ILE A 5 -4.23 -4.15 10.96
C ILE A 5 -5.37 -4.61 10.08
N VAL A 6 -5.88 -3.71 9.22
CA VAL A 6 -6.89 -4.04 8.22
C VAL A 6 -6.24 -3.98 6.84
N SER A 7 -6.04 -5.14 6.22
CA SER A 7 -5.52 -5.24 4.85
C SER A 7 -6.64 -4.95 3.86
N CYS A 8 -6.54 -3.81 3.17
CA CYS A 8 -7.54 -3.27 2.24
C CYS A 8 -7.29 -3.67 0.78
N THR A 9 -6.41 -4.65 0.54
CA THR A 9 -6.19 -5.17 -0.81
C THR A 9 -7.33 -6.09 -1.24
N PRO A 10 -7.79 -6.02 -2.51
CA PRO A 10 -8.77 -6.98 -3.03
C PRO A 10 -8.16 -8.37 -3.34
N ARG A 11 -6.85 -8.53 -3.18
CA ARG A 11 -6.14 -9.78 -3.46
C ARG A 11 -6.04 -10.65 -2.22
N ALA A 12 -6.11 -11.98 -2.40
CA ALA A 12 -5.77 -12.92 -1.35
C ALA A 12 -4.33 -12.71 -0.85
N LYS A 13 -4.08 -12.96 0.43
CA LYS A 13 -2.82 -12.71 1.13
C LYS A 13 -1.59 -13.18 0.35
N GLU A 14 -1.61 -14.39 -0.18
CA GLU A 14 -0.48 -15.04 -0.85
C GLU A 14 -0.09 -14.32 -2.16
N LYS A 15 -1.03 -13.58 -2.76
CA LYS A 15 -0.87 -12.86 -4.03
C LYS A 15 -0.70 -11.35 -3.85
N SER A 16 -0.72 -10.87 -2.62
CA SER A 16 -0.71 -9.45 -2.28
C SER A 16 0.70 -8.95 -1.97
N ASN A 17 1.14 -7.90 -2.64
CA ASN A 17 2.37 -7.19 -2.28
C ASN A 17 2.21 -6.44 -0.97
N THR A 18 1.04 -5.87 -0.71
CA THR A 18 0.71 -5.17 0.55
C THR A 18 0.93 -6.09 1.74
N ASP A 19 0.47 -7.35 1.66
CA ASP A 19 0.60 -8.28 2.78
C ASP A 19 2.05 -8.76 2.99
N LYS A 20 2.85 -8.88 1.93
CA LYS A 20 4.29 -9.14 2.05
C LYS A 20 5.03 -8.02 2.77
N ILE A 21 4.64 -6.77 2.50
CA ILE A 21 5.15 -5.58 3.19
C ILE A 21 4.72 -5.61 4.66
N LEU A 22 3.44 -5.89 4.91
CA LEU A 22 2.88 -6.00 6.26
C LEU A 22 3.59 -7.07 7.09
N ASP A 23 3.94 -8.21 6.51
CA ASP A 23 4.63 -9.28 7.24
C ASP A 23 5.99 -8.80 7.81
N GLU A 24 6.72 -7.93 7.10
CA GLU A 24 7.96 -7.35 7.64
C GLU A 24 7.70 -6.22 8.65
N LEU A 25 6.72 -5.35 8.38
CA LEU A 25 6.35 -4.28 9.32
C LEU A 25 5.88 -4.86 10.65
N LYS A 26 5.08 -5.93 10.64
CA LYS A 26 4.62 -6.64 11.84
C LYS A 26 5.77 -7.19 12.66
N LYS A 27 6.73 -7.88 12.04
CA LYS A 27 7.93 -8.38 12.74
C LYS A 27 8.67 -7.26 13.48
N GLY A 28 8.77 -6.09 12.84
CA GLY A 28 9.38 -4.92 13.48
C GLY A 28 8.55 -4.38 14.63
N TYR A 29 7.23 -4.29 14.48
CA TYR A 29 6.32 -3.81 15.52
C TYR A 29 6.31 -4.75 16.73
N GLU A 30 6.34 -6.06 16.51
CA GLU A 30 6.27 -7.09 17.55
C GLU A 30 7.62 -7.33 18.24
N TYR A 31 8.72 -6.77 17.73
CA TYR A 31 10.08 -7.01 18.25
C TYR A 31 10.24 -6.76 19.75
N ASN A 32 9.50 -5.80 20.31
CA ASN A 32 9.56 -5.46 21.75
C ASN A 32 8.36 -5.99 22.55
N GLY A 33 7.74 -7.08 22.12
CA GLY A 33 6.62 -7.72 22.84
C GLY A 33 5.26 -7.07 22.58
N ASN A 34 5.14 -6.18 21.60
CA ASN A 34 3.84 -5.73 21.09
C ASN A 34 3.15 -6.86 20.34
N THR A 35 1.85 -6.72 20.10
CA THR A 35 1.05 -7.72 19.38
C THR A 35 0.32 -7.10 18.20
N THR A 36 0.08 -7.89 17.16
CA THR A 36 -0.73 -7.48 16.01
C THR A 36 -1.83 -8.48 15.71
N GLU A 37 -2.98 -7.99 15.27
CA GLU A 37 -4.02 -8.79 14.63
C GLU A 37 -4.20 -8.28 13.19
N THR A 38 -4.31 -9.17 12.19
CA THR A 38 -4.49 -8.76 10.80
C THR A 38 -5.77 -9.33 10.24
N LEU A 39 -6.65 -8.45 9.76
CA LEU A 39 -7.92 -8.75 9.14
C LEU A 39 -7.91 -8.34 7.66
N TYR A 40 -8.72 -9.00 6.82
CA TYR A 40 -8.61 -8.91 5.37
C TYR A 40 -9.94 -8.55 4.73
N LEU A 41 -10.05 -7.38 4.10
CA LEU A 41 -11.30 -6.94 3.47
C LEU A 41 -11.73 -7.79 2.26
N TYR A 42 -10.81 -8.51 1.59
CA TYR A 42 -11.21 -9.41 0.51
C TYR A 42 -12.13 -10.55 0.98
N LYS A 43 -12.17 -10.84 2.28
CA LYS A 43 -13.07 -11.80 2.91
C LYS A 43 -14.37 -11.10 3.34
N ARG A 44 -15.24 -10.83 2.40
CA ARG A 44 -16.47 -10.06 2.66
C ARG A 44 -17.39 -10.66 3.73
N ASN A 45 -17.38 -11.99 3.86
CA ASN A 45 -18.14 -12.70 4.90
C ASN A 45 -17.63 -12.43 6.34
N GLU A 46 -16.42 -11.89 6.49
CA GLU A 46 -15.84 -11.53 7.79
C GLU A 46 -16.06 -10.05 8.16
N TRP A 47 -16.72 -9.24 7.31
CA TRP A 47 -16.85 -7.79 7.52
C TRP A 47 -17.56 -7.41 8.82
N GLU A 48 -18.55 -8.22 9.29
CA GLU A 48 -19.18 -7.98 10.59
C GLU A 48 -18.15 -8.02 11.71
N SER A 49 -17.38 -9.10 11.78
CA SER A 49 -16.32 -9.25 12.77
C SER A 49 -15.23 -8.17 12.63
N ILE A 50 -14.90 -7.72 11.40
CA ILE A 50 -13.95 -6.63 11.18
C ILE A 50 -14.50 -5.30 11.74
N ARG A 51 -15.81 -5.03 11.60
CA ARG A 51 -16.46 -3.86 12.21
C ARG A 51 -16.42 -3.91 13.73
N GLU A 52 -16.75 -5.04 14.34
CA GLU A 52 -16.66 -5.23 15.78
C GLU A 52 -15.25 -4.93 16.28
N LYS A 53 -14.24 -5.52 15.65
CA LYS A 53 -12.83 -5.27 15.97
C LYS A 53 -12.41 -3.81 15.77
N PHE A 54 -12.92 -3.13 14.74
CA PHE A 54 -12.69 -1.71 14.54
C PHE A 54 -13.18 -0.89 15.75
N TYR A 55 -14.36 -1.20 16.30
CA TYR A 55 -14.90 -0.48 17.45
C TYR A 55 -14.20 -0.83 18.77
N GLU A 56 -13.66 -2.04 18.91
CA GLU A 56 -12.97 -2.52 20.12
C GLU A 56 -11.54 -2.01 20.24
N ASN A 57 -10.90 -1.57 19.15
CA ASN A 57 -9.48 -1.23 19.14
C ASN A 57 -9.25 0.27 19.02
N ASP A 58 -8.21 0.77 19.71
CA ASP A 58 -7.83 2.18 19.71
C ASP A 58 -6.58 2.49 18.89
N ASN A 59 -5.90 1.48 18.38
CA ASN A 59 -4.75 1.63 17.50
C ASN A 59 -4.94 0.80 16.24
N ILE A 60 -5.20 1.46 15.12
CA ILE A 60 -5.63 0.82 13.88
C ILE A 60 -4.73 1.25 12.72
N LEU A 61 -4.29 0.29 11.90
CA LEU A 61 -3.53 0.53 10.68
C LEU A 61 -4.31 -0.03 9.47
N PHE A 62 -4.71 0.84 8.55
CA PHE A 62 -5.22 0.43 7.25
C PHE A 62 -4.06 0.30 6.26
N ALA A 63 -3.91 -0.87 5.65
CA ALA A 63 -2.86 -1.13 4.67
C ALA A 63 -3.45 -1.34 3.28
N LEU A 64 -3.05 -0.50 2.32
CA LEU A 64 -3.68 -0.43 1.02
C LEU A 64 -2.69 -0.23 -0.13
N PRO A 65 -2.98 -0.81 -1.31
CA PRO A 65 -2.35 -0.41 -2.56
C PRO A 65 -3.04 0.84 -3.11
N LEU A 66 -2.27 1.70 -3.79
CA LEU A 66 -2.83 2.78 -4.60
C LEU A 66 -3.37 2.21 -5.92
N TYR A 67 -4.62 2.49 -6.23
CA TYR A 67 -5.22 2.18 -7.53
C TYR A 67 -5.74 3.45 -8.20
N VAL A 68 -5.04 3.87 -9.28
CA VAL A 68 -5.39 5.06 -10.05
C VAL A 68 -5.62 6.27 -9.13
N GLU A 69 -4.60 6.57 -8.31
CA GLU A 69 -4.54 7.70 -7.36
C GLU A 69 -5.60 7.69 -6.25
N CYS A 70 -6.30 6.56 -6.07
CA CYS A 70 -7.38 6.41 -5.10
C CYS A 70 -7.21 5.16 -4.21
N ILE A 71 -7.98 5.12 -3.12
CA ILE A 71 -8.14 3.93 -2.28
C ILE A 71 -8.83 2.79 -3.06
N PRO A 72 -8.59 1.52 -2.73
CA PRO A 72 -9.31 0.41 -3.33
C PRO A 72 -10.83 0.49 -3.09
N GLY A 73 -11.64 0.18 -4.12
CA GLY A 73 -13.10 0.19 -4.00
C GLY A 73 -13.64 -0.66 -2.85
N ILE A 74 -13.01 -1.81 -2.57
CA ILE A 74 -13.38 -2.66 -1.42
C ILE A 74 -13.15 -1.95 -0.07
N MET A 75 -12.15 -1.07 0.03
CA MET A 75 -11.94 -0.23 1.21
C MET A 75 -13.04 0.82 1.31
N ALA A 76 -13.37 1.49 0.20
CA ALA A 76 -14.44 2.49 0.18
C ALA A 76 -15.77 1.87 0.61
N GLU A 77 -16.15 0.73 0.03
CA GLU A 77 -17.37 -0.01 0.41
C GLU A 77 -17.38 -0.39 1.90
N PHE A 78 -16.25 -0.83 2.46
CA PHE A 78 -16.16 -1.17 3.87
C PHE A 78 -16.33 0.09 4.76
N LEU A 79 -15.66 1.18 4.41
CA LEU A 79 -15.75 2.44 5.16
C LEU A 79 -17.18 2.98 5.22
N GLU A 80 -17.97 2.84 4.16
CA GLU A 80 -19.39 3.22 4.13
C GLU A 80 -20.25 2.43 5.13
N THR A 81 -19.78 1.26 5.60
CA THR A 81 -20.47 0.46 6.62
C THR A 81 -20.14 0.90 8.05
N LEU A 82 -19.14 1.75 8.23
CA LEU A 82 -18.71 2.24 9.54
C LEU A 82 -19.52 3.48 9.96
N LYS A 83 -19.79 3.58 11.24
CA LYS A 83 -20.31 4.79 11.87
C LYS A 83 -19.17 5.49 12.60
N PRO A 84 -19.15 6.83 12.69
CA PRO A 84 -18.15 7.55 13.47
C PRO A 84 -18.13 7.06 14.93
N LYS A 85 -16.94 6.80 15.45
CA LYS A 85 -16.74 6.47 16.87
C LYS A 85 -17.07 7.71 17.72
N GLN A 86 -17.58 7.49 18.91
CA GLN A 86 -17.94 8.55 19.85
C GLN A 86 -17.02 8.49 21.06
N ASN A 87 -16.56 9.67 21.52
CA ASN A 87 -15.79 9.81 22.77
C ASN A 87 -14.62 8.83 22.89
N CYS A 88 -13.82 8.67 21.83
CA CYS A 88 -12.70 7.75 21.80
C CYS A 88 -11.38 8.48 21.44
N ASN A 89 -10.27 7.85 21.83
CA ASN A 89 -8.92 8.30 21.47
C ASN A 89 -8.33 7.36 20.40
N THR A 90 -9.18 6.78 19.56
CA THR A 90 -8.75 5.85 18.52
C THR A 90 -7.88 6.56 17.50
N LYS A 91 -6.73 5.98 17.24
CA LYS A 91 -5.75 6.44 16.25
C LYS A 91 -5.76 5.55 15.03
N ILE A 92 -5.85 6.18 13.86
CA ILE A 92 -5.80 5.50 12.57
C ILE A 92 -4.56 5.94 11.81
N GLY A 93 -3.65 4.99 11.58
CA GLY A 93 -2.53 5.13 10.67
C GLY A 93 -2.78 4.40 9.35
N PHE A 94 -1.94 4.68 8.35
CA PHE A 94 -2.04 4.06 7.04
C PHE A 94 -0.68 3.53 6.57
N LEU A 95 -0.72 2.42 5.80
CA LEU A 95 0.37 1.97 4.96
C LEU A 95 -0.12 2.03 3.52
N LEU A 96 0.44 2.94 2.72
CA LEU A 96 0.11 3.17 1.33
C LEU A 96 1.26 2.76 0.43
N GLN A 97 1.03 1.84 -0.51
CA GLN A 97 2.05 1.42 -1.45
C GLN A 97 1.58 1.48 -2.90
N SER A 98 2.50 1.66 -3.84
CA SER A 98 2.18 1.66 -5.26
C SER A 98 3.26 1.00 -6.12
N GLY A 99 2.89 0.71 -7.37
CA GLY A 99 3.84 0.30 -8.40
C GLY A 99 4.63 1.45 -9.01
N PHE A 100 4.17 2.68 -8.86
CA PHE A 100 4.88 3.87 -9.31
C PHE A 100 6.13 4.09 -8.48
N ALA A 101 7.21 4.53 -9.12
CA ALA A 101 8.49 4.63 -8.43
C ALA A 101 8.65 5.92 -7.61
N GLU A 102 7.98 7.00 -8.02
CA GLU A 102 8.05 8.31 -7.38
C GLU A 102 6.99 8.44 -6.27
N ALA A 103 7.39 8.95 -5.11
CA ALA A 103 6.48 9.18 -3.98
C ALA A 103 5.41 10.23 -4.29
N SER A 104 5.69 11.19 -5.17
CA SER A 104 4.75 12.20 -5.65
C SER A 104 3.43 11.60 -6.16
N GLN A 105 3.48 10.39 -6.74
CA GLN A 105 2.30 9.68 -7.24
C GLN A 105 1.35 9.20 -6.12
N LEU A 106 1.82 9.16 -4.86
CA LEU A 106 1.03 8.72 -3.72
C LEU A 106 0.45 9.91 -2.93
N ARG A 107 0.93 11.14 -3.16
CA ARG A 107 0.62 12.30 -2.32
C ARG A 107 -0.85 12.71 -2.37
N CYS A 108 -1.52 12.56 -3.52
CA CYS A 108 -2.95 12.84 -3.62
C CYS A 108 -3.75 11.94 -2.68
N CYS A 109 -3.48 10.63 -2.72
CA CYS A 109 -4.13 9.68 -1.82
C CYS A 109 -3.73 9.90 -0.36
N GLU A 110 -2.46 10.23 -0.07
CA GLU A 110 -2.02 10.58 1.29
C GLU A 110 -2.86 11.73 1.88
N SER A 111 -3.05 12.82 1.12
CA SER A 111 -3.86 13.96 1.55
C SER A 111 -5.32 13.57 1.83
N TYR A 112 -5.89 12.66 1.05
CA TYR A 112 -7.20 12.11 1.33
C TYR A 112 -7.21 11.32 2.65
N LEU A 113 -6.19 10.46 2.87
CA LEU A 113 -6.07 9.64 4.07
C LEU A 113 -5.85 10.49 5.34
N GLU A 114 -5.22 11.67 5.24
CA GLU A 114 -5.07 12.62 6.36
C GLU A 114 -6.43 13.07 6.92
N THR A 115 -7.43 13.19 6.06
CA THR A 115 -8.77 13.68 6.47
C THR A 115 -9.72 12.56 6.89
N LEU A 116 -9.52 11.35 6.39
CA LEU A 116 -10.42 10.21 6.59
C LEU A 116 -10.68 9.86 8.06
N PRO A 117 -9.67 9.81 8.97
CA PRO A 117 -9.91 9.46 10.37
C PRO A 117 -10.90 10.39 11.07
N SER A 118 -10.88 11.69 10.76
CA SER A 118 -11.80 12.67 11.38
C SER A 118 -13.26 12.37 11.04
N LEU A 119 -13.54 11.87 9.82
CA LEU A 119 -14.88 11.44 9.42
C LEU A 119 -15.36 10.19 10.17
N LEU A 120 -14.42 9.41 10.70
CA LEU A 120 -14.69 8.22 11.51
C LEU A 120 -14.66 8.50 13.02
N GLY A 121 -14.55 9.78 13.44
CA GLY A 121 -14.44 10.17 14.85
C GLY A 121 -13.11 9.75 15.48
N CYS A 122 -12.03 9.63 14.70
CA CYS A 122 -10.73 9.14 15.11
C CYS A 122 -9.63 10.17 14.81
N GLU A 123 -8.45 9.98 15.42
CA GLU A 123 -7.26 10.80 15.18
C GLU A 123 -6.41 10.20 14.05
N TYR A 124 -5.85 11.07 13.19
CA TYR A 124 -4.86 10.68 12.19
C TYR A 124 -3.50 10.39 12.84
N ASN A 125 -2.93 9.23 12.51
CA ASN A 125 -1.69 8.74 13.12
C ASN A 125 -0.52 8.59 12.12
N GLY A 126 -0.62 9.26 10.98
CA GLY A 126 0.40 9.25 9.93
C GLY A 126 0.19 8.18 8.86
N THR A 127 0.79 8.41 7.70
CA THR A 127 0.77 7.49 6.56
C THR A 127 2.20 7.08 6.18
N LEU A 128 2.53 5.80 6.37
CA LEU A 128 3.74 5.23 5.79
C LEU A 128 3.50 4.97 4.31
N LEU A 129 4.27 5.61 3.43
CA LEU A 129 4.11 5.44 1.98
C LEU A 129 5.39 4.96 1.31
N LYS A 130 5.25 4.12 0.27
CA LYS A 130 6.37 3.63 -0.54
C LYS A 130 5.93 3.30 -1.96
N GLY A 131 6.64 3.88 -2.92
CA GLY A 131 6.56 3.53 -4.33
C GLY A 131 7.41 2.32 -4.71
N ASN A 132 7.39 1.96 -5.99
CA ASN A 132 8.18 0.89 -6.60
C ASN A 132 7.91 -0.53 -6.05
N MET A 133 6.74 -0.78 -5.47
CA MET A 133 6.41 -2.08 -4.84
C MET A 133 5.82 -3.10 -5.82
N PHE A 134 5.64 -2.75 -7.12
CA PHE A 134 5.12 -3.66 -8.14
C PHE A 134 5.95 -4.94 -8.28
N ALA A 135 7.26 -4.79 -8.25
CA ALA A 135 8.20 -5.87 -8.52
C ALA A 135 8.35 -6.90 -7.39
N VAL A 136 7.88 -6.62 -6.18
CA VAL A 136 8.04 -7.49 -4.98
C VAL A 136 7.61 -8.95 -5.24
N SER A 137 6.59 -9.18 -6.06
CA SER A 137 6.12 -10.53 -6.40
C SER A 137 6.81 -11.18 -7.59
N PHE A 138 7.57 -10.43 -8.39
CA PHE A 138 8.12 -10.89 -9.68
C PHE A 138 9.62 -11.05 -9.67
N ILE A 139 10.32 -10.30 -8.85
CA ILE A 139 11.75 -10.41 -8.63
C ILE A 139 11.98 -11.61 -7.72
N GLY A 140 12.98 -12.44 -8.06
CA GLY A 140 13.31 -13.64 -7.28
C GLY A 140 13.37 -13.37 -5.77
N SER A 141 13.17 -14.40 -4.98
CA SER A 141 12.92 -14.31 -3.52
C SER A 141 13.92 -13.42 -2.75
N LYS A 142 15.20 -13.41 -3.17
CA LYS A 142 16.24 -12.59 -2.52
C LYS A 142 16.01 -11.09 -2.73
N MET A 143 15.77 -10.66 -3.96
CA MET A 143 15.53 -9.23 -4.28
C MET A 143 14.19 -8.76 -3.71
N GLY A 144 13.16 -9.59 -3.80
CA GLY A 144 11.85 -9.30 -3.20
C GLY A 144 11.96 -9.08 -1.69
N LYS A 145 12.75 -9.90 -0.98
CA LYS A 145 13.03 -9.69 0.45
C LYS A 145 13.75 -8.37 0.72
N GLN A 146 14.78 -8.03 -0.05
CA GLN A 146 15.49 -6.76 0.11
C GLN A 146 14.60 -5.53 -0.06
N MET A 147 13.55 -5.61 -0.90
CA MET A 147 12.61 -4.51 -1.08
C MET A 147 11.67 -4.32 0.11
N VAL A 148 11.32 -5.38 0.81
CA VAL A 148 10.38 -5.31 1.95
C VAL A 148 11.09 -5.20 3.30
N GLU A 149 12.35 -5.61 3.41
CA GLU A 149 13.16 -5.55 4.63
C GLU A 149 13.16 -4.17 5.34
N PRO A 150 13.23 -3.02 4.64
CA PRO A 150 13.19 -1.71 5.28
C PRO A 150 11.92 -1.45 6.10
N PHE A 151 10.82 -2.13 5.79
CA PHE A 151 9.57 -2.01 6.54
C PHE A 151 9.66 -2.58 7.96
N TYR A 152 10.59 -3.51 8.22
CA TYR A 152 10.89 -3.95 9.57
C TYR A 152 11.31 -2.78 10.48
N ASN A 153 12.21 -1.91 9.99
CA ASN A 153 12.64 -0.74 10.74
C ASN A 153 11.51 0.26 10.95
N MET A 154 10.61 0.41 9.96
CA MET A 154 9.43 1.26 10.10
C MET A 154 8.41 0.68 11.09
N GLY A 155 8.31 -0.64 11.18
CA GLY A 155 7.53 -1.31 12.23
C GLY A 155 8.08 -1.05 13.63
N LYS A 156 9.40 -1.15 13.82
CA LYS A 156 10.06 -0.77 15.08
C LYS A 156 9.84 0.69 15.42
N TYR A 157 9.97 1.56 14.44
CA TYR A 157 9.74 3.00 14.61
C TYR A 157 8.31 3.26 15.10
N TYR A 158 7.30 2.64 14.46
CA TYR A 158 5.90 2.79 14.87
C TYR A 158 5.65 2.24 16.28
N ALA A 159 6.26 1.10 16.63
CA ALA A 159 6.17 0.52 17.96
C ALA A 159 6.73 1.44 19.08
N GLN A 160 7.76 2.21 18.76
CA GLN A 160 8.41 3.12 19.72
C GLN A 160 7.69 4.46 19.87
N ASN A 161 7.17 5.00 18.76
CA ASN A 161 6.65 6.37 18.70
C ASN A 161 5.12 6.40 18.68
N ASN A 162 4.47 5.28 18.34
CA ASN A 162 3.03 5.15 18.17
C ASN A 162 2.42 6.09 17.10
N TYR A 163 3.23 6.53 16.13
CA TYR A 163 2.80 7.30 14.94
C TYR A 163 3.88 7.26 13.85
N PHE A 164 3.49 7.61 12.62
CA PHE A 164 4.43 7.84 11.52
C PHE A 164 4.74 9.32 11.37
N ASN A 165 5.95 9.74 11.75
CA ASN A 165 6.40 11.11 11.57
C ASN A 165 6.60 11.43 10.08
N LYS A 166 6.12 12.60 9.64
CA LYS A 166 6.14 13.01 8.22
C LYS A 166 7.56 13.11 7.65
N GLU A 167 8.52 13.60 8.41
CA GLU A 167 9.91 13.73 7.95
C GLU A 167 10.56 12.35 7.75
N VAL A 168 10.38 11.44 8.70
CA VAL A 168 10.88 10.06 8.62
C VAL A 168 10.25 9.31 7.45
N VAL A 169 8.94 9.48 7.25
CA VAL A 169 8.24 8.91 6.11
C VAL A 169 8.73 9.50 4.79
N ASN A 170 8.94 10.81 4.70
CA ASN A 170 9.45 11.46 3.48
C ASN A 170 10.84 10.92 3.11
N ASP A 171 11.70 10.69 4.09
CA ASP A 171 13.02 10.09 3.84
C ASP A 171 12.89 8.63 3.38
N PHE A 172 12.06 7.85 4.03
CA PHE A 172 11.77 6.47 3.66
C PHE A 172 11.14 6.32 2.26
N ALA A 173 10.27 7.26 1.88
CA ALA A 173 9.50 7.21 0.64
C ALA A 173 10.34 7.46 -0.63
N LYS A 174 11.47 8.14 -0.51
CA LYS A 174 12.31 8.58 -1.65
C LYS A 174 12.43 7.52 -2.77
N PRO A 175 12.55 7.98 -4.05
CA PRO A 175 12.61 9.39 -4.48
C PRO A 175 11.21 10.04 -4.53
N GLU A 176 11.12 11.34 -4.22
CA GLU A 176 9.90 12.13 -4.43
C GLU A 176 9.61 12.30 -5.92
N TYR A 177 10.63 12.78 -6.66
CA TYR A 177 10.66 12.88 -8.12
C TYR A 177 11.97 12.31 -8.63
N PHE A 178 11.95 11.73 -9.82
CA PHE A 178 13.19 11.35 -10.48
C PHE A 178 14.04 12.57 -10.86
N SER A 179 15.33 12.49 -10.56
CA SER A 179 16.31 13.43 -11.05
C SER A 179 16.46 13.34 -12.58
N LYS A 180 16.96 14.42 -13.22
CA LYS A 180 17.28 14.40 -14.67
C LYS A 180 18.20 13.25 -15.07
N LYS A 181 19.12 12.87 -14.18
CA LYS A 181 20.04 11.74 -14.39
C LYS A 181 19.31 10.39 -14.39
N GLU A 182 18.39 10.19 -13.47
CA GLU A 182 17.57 8.96 -13.40
C GLU A 182 16.64 8.83 -14.59
N ILE A 183 16.02 9.95 -15.04
CA ILE A 183 15.22 9.99 -16.26
C ILE A 183 16.05 9.63 -17.48
N PHE A 184 17.24 10.21 -17.62
CA PHE A 184 18.16 9.88 -18.73
C PHE A 184 18.53 8.39 -18.72
N LEU A 185 18.93 7.86 -17.56
CA LEU A 185 19.28 6.43 -17.41
C LEU A 185 18.09 5.52 -17.74
N SER A 186 16.89 5.86 -17.29
CA SER A 186 15.67 5.13 -17.61
C SER A 186 15.39 5.07 -19.12
N ASN A 187 15.64 6.18 -19.83
CA ASN A 187 15.50 6.24 -21.28
C ASN A 187 16.52 5.35 -22.01
N VAL A 188 17.75 5.30 -21.52
CA VAL A 188 18.81 4.43 -22.07
C VAL A 188 18.45 2.94 -21.88
N VAL A 189 17.84 2.59 -20.73
CA VAL A 189 17.44 1.22 -20.41
C VAL A 189 16.08 0.84 -21.02
N SER A 190 15.34 1.80 -21.54
CA SER A 190 13.97 1.60 -22.09
C SER A 190 13.83 0.44 -23.08
N PRO A 191 14.77 0.17 -24.01
CA PRO A 191 14.67 -0.99 -24.90
C PRO A 191 14.66 -2.34 -24.16
N LEU A 192 15.45 -2.47 -23.10
CA LEU A 192 15.47 -3.65 -22.23
C LEU A 192 14.16 -3.79 -21.46
N ASN A 193 13.60 -2.69 -20.98
CA ASN A 193 12.29 -2.66 -20.32
C ASN A 193 11.18 -3.13 -21.25
N LYS A 194 11.19 -2.77 -22.54
CA LYS A 194 10.24 -3.29 -23.53
C LYS A 194 10.33 -4.79 -23.70
N LEU A 195 11.56 -5.33 -23.72
CA LEU A 195 11.77 -6.79 -23.83
C LEU A 195 11.25 -7.51 -22.59
N PHE A 196 11.55 -6.97 -21.40
CA PHE A 196 11.02 -7.48 -20.13
C PHE A 196 9.49 -7.45 -20.11
N MET A 197 8.86 -6.33 -20.50
CA MET A 197 7.40 -6.21 -20.56
C MET A 197 6.75 -7.17 -21.55
N LYS A 198 7.38 -7.46 -22.68
CA LYS A 198 6.90 -8.52 -23.59
C LYS A 198 6.89 -9.90 -22.93
N GLY A 199 7.97 -10.27 -22.25
CA GLY A 199 8.05 -11.53 -21.51
C GLY A 199 7.00 -11.61 -20.40
N PHE A 200 6.81 -10.52 -19.69
CA PHE A 200 5.83 -10.39 -18.61
C PHE A 200 4.38 -10.50 -19.13
N ALA A 201 4.03 -9.78 -20.19
CA ALA A 201 2.72 -9.86 -20.84
C ALA A 201 2.41 -11.32 -21.29
N LYS A 202 3.39 -11.99 -21.91
CA LYS A 202 3.25 -13.41 -22.29
C LYS A 202 3.00 -14.31 -21.07
N LYS A 203 3.71 -14.09 -19.97
CA LYS A 203 3.53 -14.85 -18.71
C LYS A 203 2.14 -14.62 -18.10
N LEU A 204 1.55 -13.45 -18.32
CA LEU A 204 0.17 -13.12 -17.90
C LEU A 204 -0.90 -13.65 -18.88
N GLY A 205 -0.51 -14.36 -19.93
CA GLY A 205 -1.44 -14.93 -20.91
C GLY A 205 -1.90 -13.96 -22.00
N CYS A 206 -1.26 -12.78 -22.12
CA CYS A 206 -1.56 -11.85 -23.21
C CYS A 206 -1.18 -12.46 -24.57
N LYS A 207 -2.16 -12.56 -25.49
CA LYS A 207 -1.98 -13.11 -26.84
C LYS A 207 -1.62 -12.06 -27.88
N GLY A 208 -1.89 -10.78 -27.60
CA GLY A 208 -1.61 -9.65 -28.48
C GLY A 208 -0.19 -9.09 -28.36
N SER A 209 0.13 -8.13 -29.20
CA SER A 209 1.38 -7.36 -29.15
C SER A 209 1.21 -6.13 -28.25
N LEU A 210 2.29 -5.71 -27.57
CA LEU A 210 2.30 -4.43 -26.83
C LEU A 210 2.15 -3.20 -27.75
N ASN A 211 2.28 -3.40 -29.07
CA ASN A 211 2.10 -2.34 -30.08
C ASN A 211 0.69 -2.35 -30.70
N ASP A 212 -0.18 -3.28 -30.31
CA ASP A 212 -1.53 -3.35 -30.82
C ASP A 212 -2.31 -2.11 -30.44
N LYS A 213 -3.07 -1.58 -31.39
CA LYS A 213 -3.96 -0.43 -31.23
C LYS A 213 -5.42 -0.89 -31.44
N PRO A 214 -6.02 -1.60 -30.48
CA PRO A 214 -7.32 -2.27 -30.68
C PRO A 214 -8.44 -1.31 -31.08
N TYR A 215 -8.35 -0.02 -30.71
CA TYR A 215 -9.36 1.00 -31.02
C TYR A 215 -9.06 1.84 -32.27
N GLN A 216 -7.95 1.60 -32.99
CA GLN A 216 -7.57 2.43 -34.14
C GLN A 216 -8.63 2.40 -35.24
N ASN A 217 -9.37 1.31 -35.43
CA ASN A 217 -10.42 1.17 -36.43
C ASN A 217 -11.73 1.89 -36.05
N TYR A 218 -11.90 2.29 -34.78
CA TYR A 218 -13.09 3.01 -34.28
C TYR A 218 -12.91 4.54 -34.39
N ILE A 219 -11.67 5.03 -34.50
CA ILE A 219 -11.37 6.48 -34.61
C ILE A 219 -11.56 7.01 -36.03
N LYS A 220 -11.68 6.12 -37.02
CA LYS A 220 -11.84 6.50 -38.47
C LYS A 220 -13.30 6.57 -38.93
N ARG A 221 -14.27 6.64 -38.01
CA ARG A 221 -15.69 6.85 -38.36
C ARG A 221 -16.12 8.26 -38.02
#